data_a0ce579d65264a73b275deaa5f9ed573
#
_entry.id   a0ce579d65264a73b275deaa5f9ed573
#
_cell.length_a   1.000
_cell.length_b   1.000
_cell.length_c   1.000
_cell.angle_alpha   90.00
_cell.angle_beta   90.00
_cell.angle_gamma   90.00
#
_symmetry.space_group_name_H-M   'P 1'
#
loop_
_entity.id
_entity.type
_entity.pdbx_description
1 polymer ?
#
loop_
_entity_poly.entity_id
_entity_poly.type
_entity_poly.pdbx_seq_one_letter_code
_entity_poly.pdbx_strand_id
1 'polypeptide(L)'
;MNQTALEIRDVSHWYGKNRVLHNVNLQIAAGQIVAVVGPSGCGKSTLLRAILGTHPPAAGEIIANGHAITEPTRDVGIVFQNYSLYEFLSARDNVSFGLKLDQTSFAARIFGFPSYLRKRHEHQKEAEAFLDKVGLRQAALLFPGQMSGGMRQRVALAQALILKPKIVLLDEPFGALDESMREELQVMLLRFYQANLLAKKAGLVPEYTILIVTHELNEAIYVSDRVIGMSRYHSEGHLGASIVYDRPSPIFHPEDPRDFSKFIEQREELRRAVFDPEYIKDRNKYVTFWNDLATLSNEMNQDDPS
;
A
#
# COMPACT_ATOMS: atom_id res chain seq x y z
N MET A 1 19.70 15.63 5.86
CA MET A 1 18.39 16.31 5.86
C MET A 1 17.36 15.32 5.32
N ASN A 2 16.27 15.08 6.04
CA ASN A 2 15.20 14.20 5.54
C ASN A 2 14.46 14.93 4.41
N GLN A 3 14.69 14.54 3.16
CA GLN A 3 13.98 15.08 2.02
C GLN A 3 12.52 14.61 2.08
N THR A 4 11.55 15.53 1.93
CA THR A 4 10.13 15.20 1.83
C THR A 4 9.85 14.63 0.43
N ALA A 5 9.30 13.42 0.37
CA ALA A 5 8.91 12.78 -0.87
C ALA A 5 7.47 13.13 -1.27
N LEU A 6 6.57 13.18 -0.30
CA LEU A 6 5.15 13.51 -0.52
C LEU A 6 4.68 14.51 0.53
N GLU A 7 3.98 15.53 0.09
CA GLU A 7 3.31 16.50 0.95
C GLU A 7 1.88 16.72 0.47
N ILE A 8 0.95 16.64 1.39
CA ILE A 8 -0.48 16.83 1.20
C ILE A 8 -0.88 17.99 2.10
N ARG A 9 -1.40 19.07 1.51
CA ARG A 9 -1.76 20.30 2.21
C ARG A 9 -3.23 20.61 2.04
N ASP A 10 -3.99 20.60 3.13
CA ASP A 10 -5.39 21.00 3.22
C ASP A 10 -6.31 20.33 2.18
N VAL A 11 -6.00 19.08 1.81
CA VAL A 11 -6.69 18.38 0.74
C VAL A 11 -8.11 18.03 1.15
N SER A 12 -9.06 18.49 0.33
CA SER A 12 -10.47 18.13 0.41
C SER A 12 -11.00 17.69 -0.95
N HIS A 13 -11.91 16.73 -0.95
CA HIS A 13 -12.49 16.19 -2.19
C HIS A 13 -13.97 15.84 -2.04
N TRP A 14 -14.76 16.09 -3.11
CA TRP A 14 -16.19 15.85 -3.16
C TRP A 14 -16.56 15.00 -4.38
N TYR A 15 -17.54 14.11 -4.21
CA TYR A 15 -18.29 13.51 -5.30
C TYR A 15 -19.72 14.06 -5.28
N GLY A 16 -20.02 14.99 -6.19
CA GLY A 16 -21.27 15.75 -6.16
C GLY A 16 -21.38 16.56 -4.87
N LYS A 17 -22.40 16.30 -4.05
CA LYS A 17 -22.63 16.98 -2.75
C LYS A 17 -21.94 16.26 -1.56
N ASN A 18 -21.40 15.07 -1.78
CA ASN A 18 -20.81 14.27 -0.71
C ASN A 18 -19.33 14.58 -0.57
N ARG A 19 -18.91 15.18 0.54
CA ARG A 19 -17.51 15.39 0.88
C ARG A 19 -16.92 14.07 1.38
N VAL A 20 -15.90 13.59 0.69
CA VAL A 20 -15.21 12.33 1.01
C VAL A 20 -13.94 12.57 1.80
N LEU A 21 -13.16 13.59 1.42
CA LEU A 21 -11.96 14.01 2.16
C LEU A 21 -12.16 15.42 2.71
N HIS A 22 -11.69 15.65 3.94
CA HIS A 22 -11.78 16.93 4.62
C HIS A 22 -10.45 17.30 5.24
N ASN A 23 -9.85 18.37 4.74
CA ASN A 23 -8.65 19.01 5.30
C ASN A 23 -7.53 18.01 5.66
N VAL A 24 -7.22 17.11 4.71
CA VAL A 24 -6.18 16.11 4.91
C VAL A 24 -4.82 16.76 4.78
N ASN A 25 -4.00 16.64 5.82
CA ASN A 25 -2.63 17.11 5.88
C ASN A 25 -1.70 15.95 6.20
N LEU A 26 -0.65 15.73 5.38
CA LEU A 26 0.30 14.64 5.58
C LEU A 26 1.63 14.96 4.92
N GLN A 27 2.73 14.68 5.61
CA GLN A 27 4.08 14.72 5.06
C GLN A 27 4.75 13.36 5.19
N ILE A 28 5.37 12.87 4.12
CA ILE A 28 6.09 11.61 4.07
C ILE A 28 7.52 11.87 3.63
N ALA A 29 8.48 11.46 4.44
CA ALA A 29 9.89 11.59 4.12
C ALA A 29 10.34 10.51 3.11
N ALA A 30 11.35 10.82 2.31
CA ALA A 30 11.91 9.87 1.35
C ALA A 30 12.36 8.57 2.04
N GLY A 31 11.94 7.46 1.44
CA GLY A 31 12.25 6.10 1.92
C GLY A 31 11.48 5.66 3.15
N GLN A 32 10.38 6.33 3.52
CA GLN A 32 9.43 5.80 4.50
C GLN A 32 8.50 4.77 3.85
N ILE A 33 8.07 3.80 4.64
CA ILE A 33 6.92 2.95 4.33
C ILE A 33 5.80 3.35 5.27
N VAL A 34 4.77 3.99 4.74
CA VAL A 34 3.63 4.51 5.50
C VAL A 34 2.39 3.70 5.17
N ALA A 35 1.71 3.20 6.20
CA ALA A 35 0.41 2.57 6.01
C ALA A 35 -0.73 3.53 6.37
N VAL A 36 -1.72 3.63 5.48
CA VAL A 36 -2.95 4.37 5.70
C VAL A 36 -4.08 3.37 5.93
N VAL A 37 -4.68 3.43 7.11
CA VAL A 37 -5.78 2.54 7.49
C VAL A 37 -7.05 3.32 7.77
N GLY A 38 -8.19 2.64 7.63
CA GLY A 38 -9.49 3.21 7.93
C GLY A 38 -10.62 2.31 7.47
N PRO A 39 -11.85 2.56 7.94
CA PRO A 39 -13.01 1.76 7.55
C PRO A 39 -13.28 1.86 6.05
N SER A 40 -13.98 0.87 5.52
CA SER A 40 -14.38 0.87 4.11
C SER A 40 -15.20 2.12 3.79
N GLY A 41 -14.92 2.73 2.63
CA GLY A 41 -15.60 3.94 2.18
C GLY A 41 -15.17 5.25 2.88
N CYS A 42 -14.14 5.25 3.75
CA CYS A 42 -13.66 6.50 4.37
C CYS A 42 -12.82 7.38 3.44
N GLY A 43 -12.58 7.00 2.18
CA GLY A 43 -11.87 7.86 1.22
C GLY A 43 -10.40 7.52 0.98
N LYS A 44 -9.88 6.39 1.48
CA LYS A 44 -8.48 5.95 1.25
C LYS A 44 -8.12 5.88 -0.24
N SER A 45 -8.94 5.19 -1.04
CA SER A 45 -8.73 5.09 -2.49
C SER A 45 -8.93 6.43 -3.21
N THR A 46 -9.75 7.34 -2.65
CA THR A 46 -9.86 8.72 -3.17
C THR A 46 -8.55 9.47 -2.94
N LEU A 47 -7.95 9.34 -1.76
CA LEU A 47 -6.65 9.92 -1.45
C LEU A 47 -5.56 9.35 -2.38
N LEU A 48 -5.52 8.03 -2.59
CA LEU A 48 -4.57 7.41 -3.54
C LEU A 48 -4.73 7.96 -4.96
N ARG A 49 -5.97 8.10 -5.45
CA ARG A 49 -6.23 8.65 -6.79
C ARG A 49 -5.83 10.12 -6.91
N ALA A 50 -5.99 10.88 -5.83
CA ALA A 50 -5.52 12.26 -5.76
C ALA A 50 -3.99 12.34 -5.82
N ILE A 51 -3.28 11.49 -5.07
CA ILE A 51 -1.80 11.39 -5.10
C ILE A 51 -1.31 10.90 -6.47
N LEU A 52 -2.03 9.98 -7.11
CA LEU A 52 -1.71 9.50 -8.46
C LEU A 52 -1.93 10.58 -9.54
N GLY A 53 -2.68 11.64 -9.24
CA GLY A 53 -3.03 12.69 -10.20
C GLY A 53 -4.18 12.36 -11.15
N THR A 54 -4.84 11.20 -10.99
CA THR A 54 -6.02 10.83 -11.82
C THR A 54 -7.29 11.55 -11.40
N HIS A 55 -7.38 11.93 -10.11
CA HIS A 55 -8.50 12.68 -9.55
C HIS A 55 -7.92 13.80 -8.67
N PRO A 56 -7.49 14.93 -9.25
CA PRO A 56 -6.94 16.04 -8.48
C PRO A 56 -7.89 16.47 -7.36
N PRO A 57 -7.39 16.92 -6.21
CA PRO A 57 -8.23 17.36 -5.12
C PRO A 57 -9.07 18.57 -5.53
N ALA A 58 -10.28 18.71 -4.96
CA ALA A 58 -11.13 19.85 -5.23
C ALA A 58 -10.69 21.11 -4.44
N ALA A 59 -9.94 20.94 -3.36
CA ALA A 59 -9.27 22.01 -2.61
C ALA A 59 -7.98 21.46 -1.98
N GLY A 60 -7.02 22.36 -1.73
CA GLY A 60 -5.70 22.00 -1.26
C GLY A 60 -4.77 21.58 -2.40
N GLU A 61 -3.58 21.10 -2.06
CA GLU A 61 -2.56 20.71 -3.02
C GLU A 61 -1.82 19.44 -2.59
N ILE A 62 -1.30 18.70 -3.57
CA ILE A 62 -0.44 17.53 -3.36
C ILE A 62 0.87 17.78 -4.09
N ILE A 63 1.97 17.62 -3.39
CA ILE A 63 3.32 17.87 -3.89
C ILE A 63 4.13 16.58 -3.76
N ALA A 64 4.67 16.07 -4.86
CA ALA A 64 5.59 14.95 -4.89
C ALA A 64 6.97 15.42 -5.35
N ASN A 65 8.00 15.13 -4.56
CA ASN A 65 9.39 15.52 -4.84
C ASN A 65 9.56 17.02 -5.19
N GLY A 66 8.78 17.89 -4.54
CA GLY A 66 8.80 19.35 -4.78
C GLY A 66 7.96 19.84 -5.96
N HIS A 67 7.24 18.96 -6.66
CA HIS A 67 6.38 19.32 -7.79
C HIS A 67 4.92 19.03 -7.47
N ALA A 68 4.04 20.00 -7.78
CA ALA A 68 2.60 19.83 -7.60
C ALA A 68 2.06 18.74 -8.56
N ILE A 69 1.23 17.86 -8.04
CA ILE A 69 0.57 16.80 -8.83
C ILE A 69 -0.79 17.31 -9.30
N THR A 70 -0.91 17.54 -10.60
CA THR A 70 -2.15 17.92 -11.29
C THR A 70 -2.60 16.85 -12.29
N GLU A 71 -1.70 15.95 -12.67
CA GLU A 71 -1.90 14.85 -13.60
C GLU A 71 -0.97 13.68 -13.25
N PRO A 72 -1.20 12.47 -13.78
CA PRO A 72 -0.32 11.33 -13.55
C PRO A 72 1.11 11.59 -14.03
N THR A 73 2.08 11.26 -13.18
CA THR A 73 3.52 11.46 -13.44
C THR A 73 4.28 10.15 -13.31
N ARG A 74 5.52 10.10 -13.84
CA ARG A 74 6.41 8.94 -13.68
C ARG A 74 6.90 8.74 -12.24
N ASP A 75 6.86 9.80 -11.44
CA ASP A 75 7.37 9.77 -10.06
C ASP A 75 6.46 8.99 -9.12
N VAL A 76 5.22 8.71 -9.53
CA VAL A 76 4.23 7.98 -8.75
C VAL A 76 3.78 6.72 -9.48
N GLY A 77 4.16 5.55 -8.95
CA GLY A 77 3.67 4.25 -9.41
C GLY A 77 2.54 3.75 -8.51
N ILE A 78 1.65 2.91 -9.06
CA ILE A 78 0.55 2.31 -8.31
C ILE A 78 0.39 0.82 -8.62
N VAL A 79 0.10 0.04 -7.58
CA VAL A 79 -0.39 -1.33 -7.66
C VAL A 79 -1.82 -1.33 -7.12
N PHE A 80 -2.77 -1.65 -8.00
CA PHE A 80 -4.19 -1.74 -7.65
C PHE A 80 -4.53 -3.10 -7.03
N GLN A 81 -5.59 -3.15 -6.25
CA GLN A 81 -6.12 -4.36 -5.61
C GLN A 81 -6.38 -5.50 -6.63
N ASN A 82 -6.81 -5.18 -7.84
CA ASN A 82 -7.09 -6.15 -8.92
C ASN A 82 -5.91 -6.35 -9.88
N TYR A 83 -4.67 -6.07 -9.43
CA TYR A 83 -3.39 -6.25 -10.12
C TYR A 83 -3.21 -5.46 -11.42
N SER A 84 -4.25 -5.18 -12.18
CA SER A 84 -4.26 -4.43 -13.46
C SER A 84 -3.26 -4.95 -14.51
N LEU A 85 -3.06 -6.28 -14.56
CA LEU A 85 -2.23 -6.93 -15.57
C LEU A 85 -3.02 -7.08 -16.87
N TYR A 86 -2.32 -6.95 -17.99
CA TYR A 86 -2.87 -7.23 -19.32
C TYR A 86 -2.90 -8.75 -19.52
N GLU A 87 -4.09 -9.33 -19.60
CA GLU A 87 -4.29 -10.79 -19.69
C GLU A 87 -3.67 -11.42 -20.96
N PHE A 88 -3.50 -10.65 -22.01
CA PHE A 88 -2.91 -11.06 -23.29
C PHE A 88 -1.39 -10.87 -23.36
N LEU A 89 -0.74 -10.41 -22.29
CA LEU A 89 0.71 -10.26 -22.19
C LEU A 89 1.27 -11.26 -21.18
N SER A 90 2.48 -11.77 -21.46
CA SER A 90 3.24 -12.56 -20.46
C SER A 90 3.66 -11.69 -19.26
N ALA A 91 4.13 -12.31 -18.17
CA ALA A 91 4.68 -11.59 -17.02
C ALA A 91 5.76 -10.59 -17.45
N ARG A 92 6.73 -11.05 -18.24
CA ARG A 92 7.82 -10.21 -18.78
C ARG A 92 7.30 -9.05 -19.62
N ASP A 93 6.32 -9.32 -20.49
CA ASP A 93 5.79 -8.30 -21.38
C ASP A 93 4.89 -7.31 -20.61
N ASN A 94 4.18 -7.73 -19.56
CA ASN A 94 3.49 -6.86 -18.62
C ASN A 94 4.47 -5.91 -17.93
N VAL A 95 5.55 -6.44 -17.35
CA VAL A 95 6.54 -5.64 -16.64
C VAL A 95 7.25 -4.66 -17.61
N SER A 96 7.66 -5.12 -18.80
CA SER A 96 8.35 -4.26 -19.77
C SER A 96 7.46 -3.24 -20.46
N PHE A 97 6.13 -3.33 -20.32
CA PHE A 97 5.18 -2.49 -21.06
C PHE A 97 5.36 -1.00 -20.74
N GLY A 98 5.58 -0.65 -19.46
CA GLY A 98 5.85 0.73 -19.04
C GLY A 98 7.08 1.32 -19.73
N LEU A 99 8.19 0.59 -19.78
CA LEU A 99 9.42 1.02 -20.47
C LEU A 99 9.17 1.24 -21.98
N LYS A 100 8.36 0.35 -22.59
CA LYS A 100 8.00 0.47 -23.99
C LYS A 100 7.22 1.77 -24.28
N LEU A 101 6.31 2.13 -23.39
CA LEU A 101 5.54 3.38 -23.55
C LEU A 101 6.41 4.61 -23.34
N ASP A 102 7.26 4.56 -22.33
CA ASP A 102 8.10 5.66 -21.90
C ASP A 102 9.25 5.98 -22.85
N GLN A 103 9.99 4.96 -23.32
CA GLN A 103 11.24 5.14 -24.04
C GLN A 103 11.13 4.96 -25.56
N THR A 104 9.93 4.65 -26.08
CA THR A 104 9.74 4.38 -27.50
C THR A 104 8.60 5.21 -28.06
N SER A 105 8.94 6.20 -28.90
CA SER A 105 7.94 7.01 -29.60
C SER A 105 7.12 6.18 -30.59
N PHE A 106 5.89 6.62 -30.87
CA PHE A 106 5.02 5.96 -31.86
C PHE A 106 5.67 5.88 -33.24
N ALA A 107 6.34 6.94 -33.66
CA ALA A 107 7.07 6.98 -34.94
C ALA A 107 8.21 5.95 -34.99
N ALA A 108 8.99 5.78 -33.90
CA ALA A 108 10.04 4.77 -33.83
C ALA A 108 9.52 3.34 -33.91
N ARG A 109 8.28 3.08 -33.48
CA ARG A 109 7.62 1.77 -33.58
C ARG A 109 7.24 1.42 -35.01
N ILE A 110 6.89 2.42 -35.85
CA ILE A 110 6.46 2.23 -37.24
C ILE A 110 7.64 2.29 -38.23
N PHE A 111 8.53 3.27 -38.08
CA PHE A 111 9.59 3.55 -39.05
C PHE A 111 10.98 3.10 -38.63
N GLY A 112 11.21 2.79 -37.33
CA GLY A 112 12.50 2.45 -36.76
C GLY A 112 12.67 0.97 -36.39
N PHE A 113 12.20 0.04 -37.20
CA PHE A 113 12.08 -1.39 -36.89
C PHE A 113 13.34 -2.05 -36.29
N PRO A 114 14.57 -1.89 -36.81
CA PRO A 114 15.75 -2.52 -36.20
C PRO A 114 16.11 -1.94 -34.82
N SER A 115 16.03 -0.63 -34.64
CA SER A 115 16.28 0.04 -33.38
C SER A 115 15.21 -0.28 -32.34
N TYR A 116 13.97 -0.42 -32.76
CA TYR A 116 12.85 -0.84 -31.92
C TYR A 116 13.03 -2.27 -31.39
N LEU A 117 13.45 -3.22 -32.25
CA LEU A 117 13.69 -4.62 -31.83
C LEU A 117 14.81 -4.69 -30.78
N ARG A 118 15.91 -3.93 -30.96
CA ARG A 118 16.99 -3.87 -29.98
C ARG A 118 16.51 -3.33 -28.64
N LYS A 119 15.80 -2.19 -28.62
CA LYS A 119 15.21 -1.62 -27.40
C LYS A 119 14.22 -2.56 -26.74
N ARG A 120 13.37 -3.23 -27.50
CA ARG A 120 12.45 -4.23 -26.97
C ARG A 120 13.19 -5.33 -26.23
N HIS A 121 14.29 -5.82 -26.78
CA HIS A 121 15.11 -6.85 -26.13
C HIS A 121 15.76 -6.35 -24.83
N GLU A 122 16.25 -5.09 -24.82
CA GLU A 122 16.79 -4.43 -23.64
C GLU A 122 15.71 -4.31 -22.55
N HIS A 123 14.50 -3.83 -22.88
CA HIS A 123 13.37 -3.74 -21.95
C HIS A 123 12.96 -5.10 -21.39
N GLN A 124 12.97 -6.15 -22.22
CA GLN A 124 12.64 -7.50 -21.76
C GLN A 124 13.69 -8.05 -20.80
N LYS A 125 14.99 -7.80 -21.03
CA LYS A 125 16.08 -8.16 -20.09
C LYS A 125 15.92 -7.43 -18.75
N GLU A 126 15.60 -6.14 -18.80
CA GLU A 126 15.36 -5.36 -17.57
C GLU A 126 14.13 -5.89 -16.82
N ALA A 127 13.06 -6.23 -17.52
CA ALA A 127 11.88 -6.85 -16.93
C ALA A 127 12.19 -8.22 -16.29
N GLU A 128 13.01 -9.06 -16.93
CA GLU A 128 13.45 -10.33 -16.37
C GLU A 128 14.28 -10.14 -15.09
N ALA A 129 15.13 -9.11 -15.03
CA ALA A 129 15.87 -8.77 -13.83
C ALA A 129 14.95 -8.29 -12.68
N PHE A 130 13.88 -7.57 -12.99
CA PHE A 130 12.87 -7.20 -11.98
C PHE A 130 12.04 -8.41 -11.53
N LEU A 131 11.66 -9.31 -12.44
CA LEU A 131 10.99 -10.56 -12.10
C LEU A 131 11.87 -11.45 -11.21
N ASP A 132 13.19 -11.46 -11.44
CA ASP A 132 14.14 -12.17 -10.58
C ASP A 132 14.17 -11.59 -9.16
N LYS A 133 14.18 -10.27 -9.01
CA LYS A 133 14.11 -9.57 -7.70
C LYS A 133 12.86 -9.93 -6.89
N VAL A 134 11.74 -10.22 -7.56
CA VAL A 134 10.49 -10.64 -6.91
C VAL A 134 10.30 -12.17 -6.91
N GLY A 135 11.35 -12.95 -7.23
CA GLY A 135 11.35 -14.42 -7.20
C GLY A 135 10.52 -15.08 -8.29
N LEU A 136 10.31 -14.41 -9.44
CA LEU A 136 9.45 -14.90 -10.53
C LEU A 136 10.18 -15.05 -11.87
N ARG A 137 11.50 -15.20 -11.87
CA ARG A 137 12.27 -15.37 -13.11
C ARG A 137 11.76 -16.53 -13.99
N GLN A 138 11.42 -17.66 -13.36
CA GLN A 138 10.92 -18.84 -14.07
C GLN A 138 9.51 -18.66 -14.66
N ALA A 139 8.75 -17.70 -14.13
CA ALA A 139 7.41 -17.37 -14.58
C ALA A 139 7.35 -16.28 -15.65
N ALA A 140 8.49 -15.82 -16.18
CA ALA A 140 8.59 -14.69 -17.10
C ALA A 140 7.70 -14.83 -18.35
N LEU A 141 7.48 -16.05 -18.83
CA LEU A 141 6.68 -16.32 -20.02
C LEU A 141 5.23 -16.73 -19.73
N LEU A 142 4.84 -16.87 -18.46
CA LEU A 142 3.46 -17.20 -18.09
C LEU A 142 2.54 -15.98 -18.31
N PHE A 143 1.30 -16.29 -18.69
CA PHE A 143 0.23 -15.31 -18.79
C PHE A 143 -0.52 -15.19 -17.45
N PRO A 144 -1.21 -14.06 -17.14
CA PRO A 144 -1.91 -13.89 -15.88
C PRO A 144 -2.86 -15.03 -15.49
N GLY A 145 -3.59 -15.60 -16.46
CA GLY A 145 -4.46 -16.75 -16.24
C GLY A 145 -3.75 -18.05 -15.83
N GLN A 146 -2.41 -18.12 -15.98
CA GLN A 146 -1.59 -19.27 -15.60
C GLN A 146 -0.87 -19.07 -14.25
N MET A 147 -1.09 -17.92 -13.60
CA MET A 147 -0.40 -17.51 -12.37
C MET A 147 -1.33 -17.60 -11.15
N SER A 148 -0.76 -17.91 -10.00
CA SER A 148 -1.45 -17.74 -8.72
C SER A 148 -1.70 -16.25 -8.42
N GLY A 149 -2.58 -15.96 -7.45
CA GLY A 149 -2.84 -14.57 -6.99
C GLY A 149 -1.57 -13.86 -6.54
N GLY A 150 -0.74 -14.52 -5.74
CA GLY A 150 0.54 -13.95 -5.27
C GLY A 150 1.56 -13.75 -6.39
N MET A 151 1.59 -14.62 -7.41
CA MET A 151 2.42 -14.39 -8.59
C MET A 151 1.96 -13.15 -9.35
N ARG A 152 0.66 -13.00 -9.59
CA ARG A 152 0.10 -11.80 -10.24
C ARG A 152 0.40 -10.53 -9.47
N GLN A 153 0.29 -10.56 -8.14
CA GLN A 153 0.62 -9.42 -7.28
C GLN A 153 2.10 -9.01 -7.42
N ARG A 154 3.01 -9.98 -7.38
CA ARG A 154 4.45 -9.71 -7.55
C ARG A 154 4.80 -9.22 -8.96
N VAL A 155 4.12 -9.69 -10.00
CA VAL A 155 4.27 -9.16 -11.36
C VAL A 155 3.76 -7.71 -11.41
N ALA A 156 2.61 -7.39 -10.82
CA ALA A 156 2.08 -6.03 -10.75
C ALA A 156 3.02 -5.09 -10.00
N LEU A 157 3.65 -5.56 -8.92
CA LEU A 157 4.66 -4.80 -8.20
C LEU A 157 5.90 -4.56 -9.07
N ALA A 158 6.42 -5.59 -9.76
CA ALA A 158 7.55 -5.44 -10.68
C ALA A 158 7.21 -4.46 -11.82
N GLN A 159 5.98 -4.50 -12.34
CA GLN A 159 5.46 -3.57 -13.36
C GLN A 159 5.44 -2.11 -12.84
N ALA A 160 5.02 -1.89 -11.60
CA ALA A 160 5.00 -0.56 -11.00
C ALA A 160 6.43 -0.04 -10.73
N LEU A 161 7.35 -0.91 -10.31
CA LEU A 161 8.71 -0.54 -9.90
C LEU A 161 9.69 -0.37 -11.07
N ILE A 162 9.44 -0.96 -12.24
CA ILE A 162 10.41 -0.95 -13.36
C ILE A 162 10.71 0.46 -13.87
N LEU A 163 9.74 1.39 -13.76
CA LEU A 163 9.93 2.80 -14.10
C LEU A 163 10.69 3.59 -13.02
N LYS A 164 11.07 2.93 -11.92
CA LYS A 164 11.76 3.51 -10.77
C LYS A 164 11.05 4.76 -10.22
N PRO A 165 9.75 4.66 -9.94
CA PRO A 165 9.03 5.78 -9.36
C PRO A 165 9.61 6.11 -7.98
N LYS A 166 9.56 7.38 -7.58
CA LYS A 166 10.00 7.80 -6.23
C LYS A 166 8.99 7.45 -5.15
N ILE A 167 7.71 7.39 -5.52
CA ILE A 167 6.59 7.05 -4.65
C ILE A 167 5.86 5.85 -5.25
N VAL A 168 5.62 4.83 -4.43
CA VAL A 168 4.87 3.63 -4.80
C VAL A 168 3.62 3.56 -3.94
N LEU A 169 2.47 3.54 -4.59
CA LEU A 169 1.16 3.39 -3.96
C LEU A 169 0.72 1.93 -4.05
N LEU A 170 0.32 1.33 -2.94
CA LEU A 170 -0.21 -0.03 -2.87
C LEU A 170 -1.64 0.03 -2.33
N ASP A 171 -2.63 -0.30 -3.16
CA ASP A 171 -4.05 -0.30 -2.78
C ASP A 171 -4.47 -1.72 -2.40
N GLU A 172 -4.66 -1.97 -1.09
CA GLU A 172 -5.01 -3.26 -0.48
C GLU A 172 -4.17 -4.46 -1.00
N PRO A 173 -2.83 -4.38 -0.92
CA PRO A 173 -1.95 -5.34 -1.60
C PRO A 173 -2.04 -6.77 -1.06
N PHE A 174 -2.63 -6.99 0.10
CA PHE A 174 -2.69 -8.30 0.76
C PHE A 174 -4.08 -8.95 0.68
N GLY A 175 -5.11 -8.19 0.30
CA GLY A 175 -6.52 -8.58 0.47
C GLY A 175 -6.97 -9.82 -0.30
N ALA A 176 -6.32 -10.16 -1.41
CA ALA A 176 -6.66 -11.31 -2.26
C ALA A 176 -5.65 -12.48 -2.14
N LEU A 177 -4.75 -12.45 -1.15
CA LEU A 177 -3.69 -13.43 -0.97
C LEU A 177 -4.04 -14.43 0.14
N ASP A 178 -3.64 -15.69 -0.07
CA ASP A 178 -3.58 -16.66 1.03
C ASP A 178 -2.46 -16.29 2.03
N GLU A 179 -2.42 -16.96 3.17
CA GLU A 179 -1.53 -16.61 4.28
C GLU A 179 -0.04 -16.70 3.87
N SER A 180 0.35 -17.77 3.18
CA SER A 180 1.74 -17.97 2.72
C SER A 180 2.19 -16.87 1.76
N MET A 181 1.35 -16.54 0.77
CA MET A 181 1.66 -15.50 -0.21
C MET A 181 1.66 -14.10 0.41
N ARG A 182 0.82 -13.87 1.42
CA ARG A 182 0.79 -12.64 2.21
C ARG A 182 2.10 -12.45 2.96
N GLU A 183 2.58 -13.48 3.65
CA GLU A 183 3.87 -13.44 4.35
C GLU A 183 5.04 -13.16 3.41
N GLU A 184 5.09 -13.83 2.24
CA GLU A 184 6.12 -13.59 1.24
C GLU A 184 6.14 -12.13 0.76
N LEU A 185 4.97 -11.52 0.54
CA LEU A 185 4.86 -10.12 0.14
C LEU A 185 5.28 -9.17 1.28
N GLN A 186 4.89 -9.47 2.52
CA GLN A 186 5.30 -8.71 3.69
C GLN A 186 6.83 -8.72 3.86
N VAL A 187 7.45 -9.89 3.78
CA VAL A 187 8.91 -10.03 3.83
C VAL A 187 9.59 -9.23 2.71
N MET A 188 9.02 -9.23 1.52
CA MET A 188 9.56 -8.45 0.41
C MET A 188 9.50 -6.93 0.69
N LEU A 189 8.40 -6.43 1.24
CA LEU A 189 8.28 -5.01 1.62
C LEU A 189 9.27 -4.64 2.74
N LEU A 190 9.48 -5.52 3.72
CA LEU A 190 10.48 -5.32 4.78
C LEU A 190 11.91 -5.29 4.19
N ARG A 191 12.20 -6.05 3.15
CA ARG A 191 13.50 -5.96 2.44
C ARG A 191 13.69 -4.61 1.75
N PHE A 192 12.65 -4.05 1.13
CA PHE A 192 12.72 -2.68 0.59
C PHE A 192 12.98 -1.65 1.70
N TYR A 193 12.32 -1.80 2.84
CA TYR A 193 12.58 -0.95 3.99
C TYR A 193 14.02 -1.03 4.47
N GLN A 194 14.56 -2.25 4.62
CA GLN A 194 15.96 -2.49 4.98
C GLN A 194 16.93 -1.85 4.00
N ALA A 195 16.68 -1.99 2.69
CA ALA A 195 17.49 -1.36 1.63
C ALA A 195 17.45 0.18 1.76
N ASN A 196 16.29 0.77 2.02
CA ASN A 196 16.14 2.21 2.26
C ASN A 196 16.92 2.67 3.49
N LEU A 197 16.90 1.90 4.58
CA LEU A 197 17.69 2.21 5.79
C LEU A 197 19.19 2.19 5.53
N LEU A 198 19.68 1.19 4.77
CA LEU A 198 21.09 1.10 4.37
C LEU A 198 21.50 2.29 3.49
N ALA A 199 20.65 2.67 2.53
CA ALA A 199 20.90 3.84 1.70
C ALA A 199 20.99 5.12 2.54
N LYS A 200 20.05 5.33 3.48
CA LYS A 200 20.09 6.48 4.41
C LYS A 200 21.36 6.51 5.25
N LYS A 201 21.79 5.36 5.81
CA LYS A 201 23.03 5.25 6.58
C LYS A 201 24.27 5.57 5.73
N ALA A 202 24.24 5.25 4.44
CA ALA A 202 25.30 5.56 3.49
C ALA A 202 25.24 6.99 2.94
N GLY A 203 24.28 7.83 3.40
CA GLY A 203 24.08 9.21 2.88
C GLY A 203 23.48 9.25 1.47
N LEU A 204 22.95 8.13 0.97
CA LEU A 204 22.28 8.02 -0.32
C LEU A 204 20.79 8.30 -0.21
N VAL A 205 20.17 8.72 -1.31
CA VAL A 205 18.72 8.87 -1.40
C VAL A 205 18.09 7.48 -1.50
N PRO A 206 17.10 7.14 -0.65
CA PRO A 206 16.36 5.88 -0.74
C PRO A 206 15.69 5.71 -2.09
N GLU A 207 15.62 4.46 -2.57
CA GLU A 207 15.09 4.16 -3.90
C GLU A 207 13.58 4.39 -3.99
N TYR A 208 12.82 3.95 -2.96
CA TYR A 208 11.36 4.00 -2.96
C TYR A 208 10.79 4.54 -1.66
N THR A 209 9.79 5.42 -1.78
CA THR A 209 8.87 5.78 -0.69
C THR A 209 7.58 5.03 -0.94
N ILE A 210 7.06 4.29 0.04
CA ILE A 210 5.91 3.41 -0.17
C ILE A 210 4.74 3.90 0.68
N LEU A 211 3.57 4.04 0.07
CA LEU A 211 2.31 4.31 0.74
C LEU A 211 1.37 3.12 0.52
N ILE A 212 1.04 2.42 1.61
CA ILE A 212 0.16 1.26 1.61
C ILE A 212 -1.21 1.68 2.13
N VAL A 213 -2.27 1.37 1.39
CA VAL A 213 -3.64 1.50 1.88
C VAL A 213 -4.17 0.12 2.21
N THR A 214 -4.67 -0.07 3.42
CA THR A 214 -5.29 -1.31 3.85
C THR A 214 -6.42 -1.04 4.86
N HIS A 215 -7.31 -1.99 5.04
CA HIS A 215 -8.28 -1.99 6.14
C HIS A 215 -7.84 -2.91 7.29
N GLU A 216 -6.76 -3.68 7.11
CA GLU A 216 -6.21 -4.62 8.07
C GLU A 216 -5.17 -3.95 8.98
N LEU A 217 -5.54 -3.75 10.26
CA LEU A 217 -4.69 -3.06 11.24
C LEU A 217 -3.38 -3.79 11.51
N ASN A 218 -3.44 -5.13 11.57
CA ASN A 218 -2.27 -5.96 11.85
C ASN A 218 -1.23 -5.82 10.73
N GLU A 219 -1.66 -5.88 9.48
CA GLU A 219 -0.79 -5.71 8.31
C GLU A 219 -0.15 -4.33 8.31
N ALA A 220 -0.96 -3.29 8.52
CA ALA A 220 -0.47 -1.91 8.53
C ALA A 220 0.67 -1.70 9.53
N ILE A 221 0.49 -2.16 10.78
CA ILE A 221 1.49 -2.03 11.83
C ILE A 221 2.73 -2.89 11.53
N TYR A 222 2.53 -4.07 10.90
CA TYR A 222 3.62 -5.02 10.66
C TYR A 222 4.58 -4.58 9.55
N VAL A 223 4.07 -3.99 8.47
CA VAL A 223 4.87 -3.72 7.25
C VAL A 223 5.31 -2.27 7.10
N SER A 224 4.90 -1.37 8.01
CA SER A 224 5.20 0.06 7.88
C SER A 224 6.05 0.58 9.05
N ASP A 225 6.77 1.66 8.83
CA ASP A 225 7.47 2.41 9.88
C ASP A 225 6.62 3.52 10.50
N ARG A 226 5.44 3.81 9.89
CA ARG A 226 4.48 4.81 10.38
C ARG A 226 3.07 4.45 9.93
N VAL A 227 2.11 4.51 10.85
CA VAL A 227 0.69 4.25 10.57
C VAL A 227 -0.11 5.53 10.68
N ILE A 228 -0.92 5.76 9.65
CA ILE A 228 -1.87 6.86 9.54
C ILE A 228 -3.28 6.28 9.61
N GLY A 229 -4.10 6.77 10.53
CA GLY A 229 -5.50 6.41 10.64
C GLY A 229 -6.40 7.47 10.01
N MET A 230 -7.26 7.07 9.08
CA MET A 230 -8.28 7.93 8.49
C MET A 230 -9.67 7.55 8.99
N SER A 231 -10.46 8.51 9.41
CA SER A 231 -11.83 8.30 9.84
C SER A 231 -12.74 9.48 9.46
N ARG A 232 -13.99 9.15 9.14
CA ARG A 232 -15.08 10.13 9.01
C ARG A 232 -15.88 10.29 10.30
N TYR A 233 -15.74 9.36 11.23
CA TYR A 233 -16.54 9.32 12.48
C TYR A 233 -16.01 10.27 13.54
N HIS A 234 -14.70 10.55 13.50
CA HIS A 234 -14.02 11.41 14.47
C HIS A 234 -13.58 12.75 13.85
N SER A 235 -14.00 13.05 12.61
CA SER A 235 -13.77 14.35 12.00
C SER A 235 -14.75 15.38 12.56
N GLU A 236 -14.29 16.60 12.77
CA GLU A 236 -15.14 17.70 13.21
C GLU A 236 -16.35 17.88 12.27
N GLY A 237 -17.56 17.86 12.82
CA GLY A 237 -18.80 18.05 12.08
C GLY A 237 -19.15 16.97 11.07
N HIS A 238 -18.50 15.81 11.11
CA HIS A 238 -18.71 14.71 10.14
C HIS A 238 -18.60 15.13 8.65
N LEU A 239 -17.73 16.08 8.37
CA LEU A 239 -17.60 16.74 7.07
C LEU A 239 -16.81 15.95 6.02
N GLY A 240 -16.52 14.68 6.24
CA GLY A 240 -15.67 13.82 5.42
C GLY A 240 -14.54 13.21 6.24
N ALA A 241 -13.74 12.34 5.63
CA ALA A 241 -12.63 11.71 6.32
C ALA A 241 -11.44 12.65 6.46
N SER A 242 -10.84 12.64 7.64
CA SER A 242 -9.59 13.32 7.97
C SER A 242 -8.60 12.33 8.60
N ILE A 243 -7.36 12.76 8.79
CA ILE A 243 -6.37 12.01 9.56
C ILE A 243 -6.67 12.21 11.05
N VAL A 244 -6.91 11.10 11.75
CA VAL A 244 -7.26 11.07 13.19
C VAL A 244 -6.21 10.34 14.03
N TYR A 245 -5.25 9.71 13.38
CA TYR A 245 -4.16 8.98 14.01
C TYR A 245 -2.90 9.07 13.14
N ASP A 246 -1.76 9.35 13.76
CA ASP A 246 -0.46 9.45 13.10
C ASP A 246 0.64 9.09 14.10
N ARG A 247 1.19 7.89 14.00
CA ARG A 247 2.19 7.37 14.92
C ARG A 247 3.23 6.51 14.20
N PRO A 248 4.49 6.51 14.66
CA PRO A 248 5.47 5.51 14.22
C PRO A 248 5.01 4.12 14.63
N SER A 249 5.26 3.13 13.78
CA SER A 249 5.08 1.72 14.12
C SER A 249 6.30 1.18 14.86
N PRO A 250 6.16 0.19 15.73
CA PRO A 250 7.28 -0.59 16.19
C PRO A 250 7.92 -1.28 14.98
N ILE A 251 9.18 -0.98 14.71
CA ILE A 251 9.91 -1.56 13.58
C ILE A 251 10.20 -3.01 13.91
N PHE A 252 9.59 -3.91 13.18
CA PHE A 252 9.88 -5.34 13.26
C PHE A 252 11.06 -5.65 12.34
N HIS A 253 12.24 -5.80 12.94
CA HIS A 253 13.38 -6.36 12.22
C HIS A 253 13.13 -7.85 12.01
N PRO A 254 13.40 -8.46 10.84
CA PRO A 254 13.25 -9.91 10.64
C PRO A 254 14.02 -10.76 11.63
N GLU A 255 15.05 -10.20 12.24
CA GLU A 255 15.94 -10.84 13.23
C GLU A 255 15.61 -10.48 14.70
N ASP A 256 14.72 -9.51 14.93
CA ASP A 256 14.37 -9.09 16.30
C ASP A 256 13.06 -9.74 16.77
N PRO A 257 13.02 -10.25 18.03
CA PRO A 257 11.79 -10.73 18.60
C PRO A 257 10.75 -9.60 18.68
N ARG A 258 9.58 -9.85 18.12
CA ARG A 258 8.46 -8.89 18.09
C ARG A 258 8.00 -8.58 19.50
N ASP A 259 7.96 -7.29 19.86
CA ASP A 259 7.29 -6.86 21.08
C ASP A 259 5.77 -6.88 20.84
N PHE A 260 5.16 -8.05 21.07
CA PHE A 260 3.72 -8.25 20.88
C PHE A 260 2.88 -7.36 21.80
N SER A 261 3.40 -6.91 22.94
CA SER A 261 2.66 -6.04 23.85
C SER A 261 2.42 -4.67 23.20
N LYS A 262 3.46 -4.05 22.67
CA LYS A 262 3.35 -2.77 21.95
C LYS A 262 2.52 -2.89 20.68
N PHE A 263 2.61 -4.02 19.97
CA PHE A 263 1.79 -4.28 18.80
C PHE A 263 0.30 -4.30 19.15
N ILE A 264 -0.09 -5.02 20.20
CA ILE A 264 -1.49 -5.12 20.64
C ILE A 264 -1.99 -3.75 21.11
N GLU A 265 -1.20 -3.03 21.90
CA GLU A 265 -1.52 -1.69 22.40
C GLU A 265 -1.78 -0.73 21.23
N GLN A 266 -0.85 -0.64 20.29
CA GLN A 266 -1.00 0.23 19.12
C GLN A 266 -2.19 -0.15 18.25
N ARG A 267 -2.46 -1.46 18.07
CA ARG A 267 -3.63 -1.93 17.34
C ARG A 267 -4.93 -1.49 17.98
N GLU A 268 -5.04 -1.55 19.30
CA GLU A 268 -6.25 -1.12 20.03
C GLU A 268 -6.39 0.42 20.03
N GLU A 269 -5.32 1.18 20.16
CA GLU A 269 -5.33 2.64 19.99
C GLU A 269 -5.84 3.04 18.61
N LEU A 270 -5.24 2.44 17.57
CA LEU A 270 -5.59 2.69 16.19
C LEU A 270 -7.06 2.34 15.91
N ARG A 271 -7.53 1.21 16.44
CA ARG A 271 -8.93 0.79 16.30
C ARG A 271 -9.89 1.82 16.90
N ARG A 272 -9.63 2.29 18.12
CA ARG A 272 -10.47 3.29 18.79
C ARG A 272 -10.47 4.63 18.05
N ALA A 273 -9.35 5.00 17.43
CA ALA A 273 -9.24 6.25 16.69
C ALA A 273 -9.99 6.22 15.36
N VAL A 274 -10.06 5.07 14.68
CA VAL A 274 -10.48 4.99 13.27
C VAL A 274 -11.92 4.53 13.10
N PHE A 275 -12.38 3.60 13.96
CA PHE A 275 -13.71 2.97 13.81
C PHE A 275 -14.81 3.72 14.56
N ASP A 276 -16.04 3.47 14.14
CA ASP A 276 -17.23 4.03 14.78
C ASP A 276 -17.30 3.62 16.27
N PRO A 277 -17.52 4.56 17.19
CA PRO A 277 -17.69 4.27 18.59
C PRO A 277 -18.81 3.27 18.91
N GLU A 278 -19.89 3.26 18.13
CA GLU A 278 -20.99 2.29 18.29
C GLU A 278 -20.54 0.87 17.91
N TYR A 279 -19.80 0.73 16.81
CA TYR A 279 -19.20 -0.55 16.43
C TYR A 279 -18.27 -1.11 17.51
N ILE A 280 -17.48 -0.24 18.17
CA ILE A 280 -16.60 -0.66 19.26
C ILE A 280 -17.41 -1.15 20.47
N LYS A 281 -18.53 -0.47 20.80
CA LYS A 281 -19.41 -0.89 21.89
C LYS A 281 -20.07 -2.23 21.61
N ASP A 282 -20.57 -2.46 20.41
CA ASP A 282 -21.19 -3.73 20.02
C ASP A 282 -20.21 -4.90 20.06
N ARG A 283 -18.98 -4.66 19.64
CA ARG A 283 -17.92 -5.67 19.77
C ARG A 283 -17.63 -6.02 21.24
N ASN A 284 -17.61 -5.04 22.13
CA ASN A 284 -17.43 -5.29 23.56
C ASN A 284 -18.56 -6.14 24.14
N LYS A 285 -19.81 -5.95 23.70
CA LYS A 285 -20.94 -6.83 24.07
C LYS A 285 -20.71 -8.27 23.62
N TYR A 286 -20.14 -8.48 22.42
CA TYR A 286 -19.82 -9.83 21.92
C TYR A 286 -18.74 -10.51 22.80
N VAL A 287 -17.72 -9.77 23.20
CA VAL A 287 -16.67 -10.30 24.10
C VAL A 287 -17.25 -10.67 25.44
N THR A 288 -18.15 -9.83 26.01
CA THR A 288 -18.84 -10.12 27.27
C THR A 288 -19.70 -11.37 27.15
N PHE A 289 -20.46 -11.52 26.06
CA PHE A 289 -21.27 -12.72 25.79
C PHE A 289 -20.45 -14.02 25.80
N TRP A 290 -19.30 -14.04 25.15
CA TRP A 290 -18.44 -15.24 25.15
C TRP A 290 -17.79 -15.51 26.51
N ASN A 291 -17.46 -14.49 27.30
CA ASN A 291 -16.97 -14.64 28.65
C ASN A 291 -18.05 -15.21 29.58
N ASP A 292 -19.30 -14.72 29.44
CA ASP A 292 -20.45 -15.20 30.21
C ASP A 292 -20.77 -16.65 29.86
N LEU A 293 -20.72 -17.05 28.57
CA LEU A 293 -20.87 -18.44 28.15
C LEU A 293 -19.76 -19.35 28.69
N ALA A 294 -18.51 -18.89 28.69
CA ALA A 294 -17.38 -19.67 29.25
C ALA A 294 -17.56 -19.88 30.77
N THR A 295 -18.09 -18.88 31.49
CA THR A 295 -18.39 -18.98 32.92
C THR A 295 -19.50 -19.99 33.18
N LEU A 296 -20.61 -19.91 32.42
CA LEU A 296 -21.72 -20.85 32.52
C LEU A 296 -21.29 -22.30 32.21
N SER A 297 -20.45 -22.50 31.19
CA SER A 297 -19.94 -23.83 30.83
C SER A 297 -19.03 -24.43 31.93
N ASN A 298 -18.27 -23.59 32.63
CA ASN A 298 -17.44 -24.02 33.75
C ASN A 298 -18.28 -24.36 35.00
N GLU A 299 -19.36 -23.64 35.27
CA GLU A 299 -20.32 -23.92 36.32
C GLU A 299 -21.06 -25.26 36.08
N MET A 300 -21.52 -25.48 34.82
CA MET A 300 -22.18 -26.74 34.44
C MET A 300 -21.26 -27.99 34.58
N ASN A 301 -19.96 -27.80 34.34
CA ASN A 301 -18.99 -28.90 34.49
C ASN A 301 -18.56 -29.17 35.95
N GLN A 302 -18.88 -28.27 36.90
CA GLN A 302 -18.61 -28.48 38.34
C GLN A 302 -19.79 -29.12 39.04
N ASP A 303 -21.00 -29.10 38.45
CA ASP A 303 -22.20 -29.67 39.06
C ASP A 303 -22.52 -31.11 38.60
N ASP A 304 -21.60 -31.81 37.91
CA ASP A 304 -21.73 -33.22 37.54
C ASP A 304 -20.97 -34.10 38.58
N PRO A 305 -21.59 -34.53 39.72
CA PRO A 305 -20.98 -35.45 40.64
C PRO A 305 -21.18 -36.87 40.08
N SER A 306 -20.11 -37.41 39.46
CA SER A 306 -19.98 -38.83 39.13
C SER A 306 -20.11 -39.74 40.31
#